data_6d62be7c71ad819e899379276a595366
#
_entry.id   6d62be7c71ad819e899379276a595366
#
_cell.length_a   1.000
_cell.length_b   1.000
_cell.length_c   1.000
_cell.angle_alpha   90.00
_cell.angle_beta   90.00
_cell.angle_gamma   90.00
#
_symmetry.space_group_name_H-M   'P 1'
#
loop_
_entity.id
_entity.type
_entity.pdbx_description
1 polymer ?
#
loop_
_entity_poly.entity_id
_entity_poly.type
_entity_poly.pdbx_seq_one_letter_code
_entity_poly.pdbx_strand_id
1 'polypeptide(L)'
;MKNQFFVRLDLVRGLGQGVLETGFSVFIILIAIRFWDAPDSYKAALSGGGSLGLMLTPIASAVIARNSLSLSKKCASLLASSAIFIFAASISSTILLFTLFLVMAQICLSQVPSLMIQIYSTVYNPDERGKKISLNLIASTIGGLFSSFVLGTYLDTGGADYRAVLWGMSVAALISSFSVFRMNHESNSRSGIPGSETVLQSIRNPLQDFLFLKILLAWMILGFGAIMTFPLRVEYLSREDQLNLSNQEIALITVVIFFGAKVMSMYMWGKLFDRMHFMKFRILLNIQMIVAILIYFNSPSLLGVMIGSLLAGSVMGGANLAWNLWVTKLAPEGREKDYMSVHMALTGIRGTAAPFAGYALEGIIGFTGVSLVSATMIFLSCILFASTLKEPRLLGKSG
;
A
#
# COMPACT_ATOMS: atom_id res chain seq x y z
N MET A 1 -22.03 -0.33 25.57
CA MET A 1 -21.07 -1.43 25.79
C MET A 1 -20.61 -2.13 24.50
N LYS A 2 -21.48 -2.55 23.58
CA LYS A 2 -21.08 -3.26 22.32
C LYS A 2 -20.11 -2.44 21.45
N ASN A 3 -20.32 -1.13 21.31
CA ASN A 3 -19.49 -0.27 20.47
C ASN A 3 -18.04 -0.08 21.02
N GLN A 4 -17.89 -0.03 22.35
CA GLN A 4 -16.55 0.08 22.97
C GLN A 4 -15.75 -1.23 22.85
N PHE A 5 -16.42 -2.37 22.97
CA PHE A 5 -15.80 -3.69 22.77
C PHE A 5 -15.32 -3.87 21.34
N PHE A 6 -16.14 -3.48 20.36
CA PHE A 6 -15.74 -3.51 18.94
C PHE A 6 -14.51 -2.64 18.68
N VAL A 7 -14.46 -1.41 19.21
CA VAL A 7 -13.30 -0.50 19.06
C VAL A 7 -12.04 -1.13 19.63
N ARG A 8 -12.11 -1.77 20.81
CA ARG A 8 -10.93 -2.43 21.40
C ARG A 8 -10.40 -3.56 20.52
N LEU A 9 -11.28 -4.38 19.98
CA LEU A 9 -10.91 -5.46 19.04
C LEU A 9 -10.28 -4.90 17.77
N ASP A 10 -10.82 -3.79 17.25
CA ASP A 10 -10.30 -3.14 16.05
C ASP A 10 -8.93 -2.49 16.28
N LEU A 11 -8.66 -1.97 17.48
CA LEU A 11 -7.33 -1.50 17.86
C LEU A 11 -6.30 -2.65 17.91
N VAL A 12 -6.67 -3.80 18.47
CA VAL A 12 -5.81 -4.99 18.48
C VAL A 12 -5.52 -5.46 17.04
N ARG A 13 -6.54 -5.49 16.18
CA ARG A 13 -6.36 -5.77 14.76
C ARG A 13 -5.43 -4.75 14.09
N GLY A 14 -5.61 -3.47 14.42
CA GLY A 14 -4.77 -2.39 13.91
C GLY A 14 -3.29 -2.60 14.25
N LEU A 15 -2.97 -2.91 15.51
CA LEU A 15 -1.59 -3.23 15.91
C LEU A 15 -1.01 -4.36 15.06
N GLY A 16 -1.73 -5.47 14.90
CA GLY A 16 -1.28 -6.60 14.08
C GLY A 16 -1.14 -6.22 12.59
N GLN A 17 -2.03 -5.37 12.06
CA GLN A 17 -1.91 -4.84 10.70
C GLN A 17 -0.59 -4.06 10.53
N GLY A 18 -0.20 -3.25 11.50
CA GLY A 18 1.07 -2.51 11.45
C GLY A 18 2.29 -3.42 11.39
N VAL A 19 2.27 -4.51 12.18
CA VAL A 19 3.33 -5.54 12.12
C VAL A 19 3.42 -6.16 10.72
N LEU A 20 2.27 -6.51 10.13
CA LEU A 20 2.23 -7.10 8.79
C LEU A 20 2.68 -6.12 7.70
N GLU A 21 2.22 -4.86 7.74
CA GLU A 21 2.63 -3.83 6.78
C GLU A 21 4.14 -3.61 6.82
N THR A 22 4.72 -3.49 8.00
CA THR A 22 6.18 -3.35 8.18
C THR A 22 6.91 -4.61 7.75
N GLY A 23 6.41 -5.78 8.11
CA GLY A 23 6.95 -7.07 7.72
C GLY A 23 7.08 -7.19 6.20
N PHE A 24 6.00 -6.97 5.47
CA PHE A 24 6.00 -7.09 4.00
C PHE A 24 6.71 -5.95 3.27
N SER A 25 6.69 -4.74 3.80
CA SER A 25 7.33 -3.60 3.12
C SER A 25 8.85 -3.55 3.28
N VAL A 26 9.40 -4.14 4.34
CA VAL A 26 10.83 -4.06 4.67
C VAL A 26 11.44 -5.42 4.95
N PHE A 27 10.98 -6.13 5.99
CA PHE A 27 11.67 -7.32 6.49
C PHE A 27 11.65 -8.50 5.52
N ILE A 28 10.56 -8.70 4.77
CA ILE A 28 10.51 -9.77 3.76
C ILE A 28 11.54 -9.53 2.65
N ILE A 29 11.73 -8.28 2.23
CA ILE A 29 12.75 -7.93 1.22
C ILE A 29 14.16 -8.08 1.81
N LEU A 30 14.39 -7.66 3.06
CA LEU A 30 15.67 -7.88 3.75
C LEU A 30 16.00 -9.38 3.91
N ILE A 31 15.02 -10.20 4.26
CA ILE A 31 15.19 -11.65 4.37
C ILE A 31 15.52 -12.23 2.99
N ALA A 32 14.82 -11.81 1.94
CA ALA A 32 15.10 -12.26 0.58
C ALA A 32 16.52 -11.90 0.13
N ILE A 33 17.01 -10.71 0.49
CA ILE A 33 18.37 -10.25 0.15
C ILE A 33 19.42 -11.00 0.99
N ARG A 34 19.32 -10.96 2.32
CA ARG A 34 20.41 -11.34 3.23
C ARG A 34 20.46 -12.82 3.59
N PHE A 35 19.32 -13.51 3.57
CA PHE A 35 19.24 -14.92 3.98
C PHE A 35 19.00 -15.88 2.83
N TRP A 36 18.37 -15.44 1.75
CA TRP A 36 18.08 -16.26 0.61
C TRP A 36 18.95 -15.96 -0.61
N ASP A 37 19.69 -14.85 -0.61
CA ASP A 37 20.40 -14.34 -1.81
C ASP A 37 19.50 -14.43 -3.06
N ALA A 38 18.27 -13.92 -2.88
CA ALA A 38 17.19 -14.17 -3.82
C ALA A 38 17.42 -13.43 -5.14
N PRO A 39 17.22 -14.10 -6.29
CA PRO A 39 17.20 -13.44 -7.59
C PRO A 39 16.16 -12.31 -7.64
N ASP A 40 16.43 -11.29 -8.45
CA ASP A 40 15.61 -10.07 -8.57
C ASP A 40 14.13 -10.35 -8.88
N SER A 41 13.85 -11.38 -9.67
CA SER A 41 12.48 -11.79 -10.00
C SER A 41 11.67 -12.19 -8.76
N TYR A 42 12.29 -12.85 -7.77
CA TYR A 42 11.61 -13.20 -6.51
C TYR A 42 11.41 -11.99 -5.61
N LYS A 43 12.42 -11.11 -5.50
CA LYS A 43 12.30 -9.84 -4.76
C LYS A 43 11.19 -8.95 -5.36
N ALA A 44 11.13 -8.88 -6.69
CA ALA A 44 10.06 -8.17 -7.40
C ALA A 44 8.68 -8.77 -7.13
N ALA A 45 8.55 -10.11 -7.17
CA ALA A 45 7.29 -10.79 -6.88
C ALA A 45 6.83 -10.57 -5.43
N LEU A 46 7.74 -10.64 -4.46
CA LEU A 46 7.46 -10.34 -3.05
C LEU A 46 6.96 -8.89 -2.85
N SER A 47 7.54 -7.94 -3.57
CA SER A 47 7.14 -6.52 -3.51
C SER A 47 5.81 -6.26 -4.22
N GLY A 48 5.52 -6.98 -5.31
CA GLY A 48 4.30 -6.83 -6.11
C GLY A 48 3.09 -7.61 -5.61
N GLY A 49 3.26 -8.54 -4.66
CA GLY A 49 2.24 -9.48 -4.22
C GLY A 49 0.94 -8.83 -3.71
N GLY A 50 1.06 -7.74 -2.95
CA GLY A 50 -0.10 -6.98 -2.48
C GLY A 50 -0.90 -6.33 -3.63
N SER A 51 -0.19 -5.83 -4.64
CA SER A 51 -0.80 -5.25 -5.84
C SER A 51 -1.45 -6.30 -6.73
N LEU A 52 -0.85 -7.49 -6.83
CA LEU A 52 -1.48 -8.65 -7.48
C LEU A 52 -2.80 -9.00 -6.79
N GLY A 53 -2.84 -8.98 -5.47
CA GLY A 53 -4.07 -9.18 -4.71
C GLY A 53 -5.12 -8.11 -5.01
N LEU A 54 -4.75 -6.83 -5.12
CA LEU A 54 -5.66 -5.75 -5.54
C LEU A 54 -6.21 -5.98 -6.96
N MET A 55 -5.39 -6.42 -7.89
CA MET A 55 -5.81 -6.77 -9.25
C MET A 55 -6.85 -7.90 -9.25
N LEU A 56 -6.70 -8.86 -8.35
CA LEU A 56 -7.61 -9.99 -8.20
C LEU A 56 -8.88 -9.67 -7.38
N THR A 57 -9.02 -8.48 -6.82
CA THR A 57 -10.15 -8.10 -5.95
C THR A 57 -11.54 -8.34 -6.60
N PRO A 58 -11.81 -8.07 -7.89
CA PRO A 58 -13.11 -8.36 -8.49
C PRO A 58 -13.46 -9.86 -8.45
N ILE A 59 -12.49 -10.72 -8.72
CA ILE A 59 -12.65 -12.18 -8.67
C ILE A 59 -12.81 -12.64 -7.23
N ALA A 60 -11.94 -12.18 -6.35
CA ALA A 60 -11.97 -12.52 -4.92
C ALA A 60 -13.30 -12.09 -4.29
N SER A 61 -13.80 -10.90 -4.58
CA SER A 61 -15.08 -10.41 -4.05
C SER A 61 -16.26 -11.26 -4.54
N ALA A 62 -16.25 -11.72 -5.79
CA ALA A 62 -17.28 -12.62 -6.31
C ALA A 62 -17.26 -13.99 -5.63
N VAL A 63 -16.08 -14.54 -5.35
CA VAL A 63 -15.93 -15.80 -4.59
C VAL A 63 -16.36 -15.62 -3.14
N ILE A 64 -15.93 -14.55 -2.49
CA ILE A 64 -16.28 -14.22 -1.11
C ILE A 64 -17.81 -14.00 -0.97
N ALA A 65 -18.47 -13.38 -1.96
CA ALA A 65 -19.91 -13.14 -1.94
C ALA A 65 -20.73 -14.42 -1.95
N ARG A 66 -20.27 -15.48 -2.64
CA ARG A 66 -20.95 -16.78 -2.71
C ARG A 66 -21.00 -17.53 -1.38
N ASN A 67 -20.10 -17.21 -0.46
CA ASN A 67 -20.06 -17.85 0.85
C ASN A 67 -21.12 -17.24 1.78
N SER A 68 -21.85 -18.07 2.53
CA SER A 68 -22.92 -17.67 3.47
C SER A 68 -22.41 -17.14 4.81
N LEU A 69 -21.10 -17.16 5.07
CA LEU A 69 -20.50 -16.65 6.30
C LEU A 69 -20.74 -15.15 6.48
N SER A 70 -20.80 -14.68 7.73
CA SER A 70 -20.84 -13.24 8.04
C SER A 70 -19.57 -12.53 7.58
N LEU A 71 -19.64 -11.21 7.32
CA LEU A 71 -18.50 -10.41 6.87
C LEU A 71 -17.29 -10.53 7.81
N SER A 72 -17.53 -10.52 9.13
CA SER A 72 -16.46 -10.70 10.13
C SER A 72 -15.79 -12.07 10.01
N LYS A 73 -16.55 -13.14 9.80
CA LYS A 73 -15.99 -14.49 9.62
C LYS A 73 -15.20 -14.61 8.31
N LYS A 74 -15.68 -14.01 7.22
CA LYS A 74 -14.96 -13.95 5.93
C LYS A 74 -13.63 -13.20 6.08
N CYS A 75 -13.64 -12.06 6.73
CA CYS A 75 -12.44 -11.27 6.99
C CYS A 75 -11.45 -12.03 7.89
N ALA A 76 -11.94 -12.64 8.96
CA ALA A 76 -11.13 -13.46 9.86
C ALA A 76 -10.50 -14.67 9.14
N SER A 77 -11.24 -15.36 8.25
CA SER A 77 -10.70 -16.48 7.48
C SER A 77 -9.55 -16.05 6.55
N LEU A 78 -9.64 -14.88 5.91
CA LEU A 78 -8.55 -14.35 5.08
C LEU A 78 -7.29 -14.04 5.91
N LEU A 79 -7.47 -13.45 7.10
CA LEU A 79 -6.36 -13.20 8.02
C LEU A 79 -5.73 -14.51 8.54
N ALA A 80 -6.56 -15.52 8.87
CA ALA A 80 -6.06 -16.84 9.27
C ALA A 80 -5.32 -17.54 8.12
N SER A 81 -5.85 -17.49 6.90
CA SER A 81 -5.17 -18.04 5.72
C SER A 81 -3.84 -17.36 5.48
N SER A 82 -3.79 -16.02 5.63
CA SER A 82 -2.53 -15.28 5.54
C SER A 82 -1.52 -15.74 6.60
N ALA A 83 -1.94 -15.95 7.85
CA ALA A 83 -1.09 -16.47 8.91
C ALA A 83 -0.52 -17.86 8.57
N ILE A 84 -1.36 -18.75 8.04
CA ILE A 84 -0.94 -20.10 7.61
C ILE A 84 0.10 -19.99 6.49
N PHE A 85 -0.11 -19.16 5.49
CA PHE A 85 0.84 -18.97 4.40
C PHE A 85 2.17 -18.36 4.88
N ILE A 86 2.15 -17.37 5.79
CA ILE A 86 3.37 -16.81 6.38
C ILE A 86 4.12 -17.88 7.17
N PHE A 87 3.42 -18.69 7.95
CA PHE A 87 4.03 -19.81 8.67
C PHE A 87 4.61 -20.85 7.70
N ALA A 88 3.89 -21.22 6.65
CA ALA A 88 4.37 -22.13 5.62
C ALA A 88 5.64 -21.62 4.92
N ALA A 89 5.74 -20.29 4.71
CA ALA A 89 6.94 -19.66 4.20
C ALA A 89 8.14 -19.87 5.14
N SER A 90 7.93 -19.85 6.47
CA SER A 90 9.01 -20.01 7.45
C SER A 90 9.64 -21.41 7.43
N ILE A 91 8.91 -22.42 7.01
CA ILE A 91 9.38 -23.82 6.91
C ILE A 91 9.74 -24.22 5.48
N SER A 92 9.70 -23.29 4.53
CA SER A 92 10.04 -23.56 3.13
C SER A 92 11.52 -23.88 2.96
N SER A 93 11.81 -24.84 2.10
CA SER A 93 13.17 -25.25 1.76
C SER A 93 13.71 -24.60 0.47
N THR A 94 12.86 -23.91 -0.29
CA THR A 94 13.22 -23.26 -1.55
C THR A 94 12.69 -21.85 -1.62
N ILE A 95 13.43 -20.97 -2.30
CA ILE A 95 13.02 -19.57 -2.51
C ILE A 95 11.71 -19.48 -3.29
N LEU A 96 11.42 -20.42 -4.19
CA LEU A 96 10.16 -20.47 -4.93
C LEU A 96 8.96 -20.66 -3.98
N LEU A 97 9.01 -21.66 -3.08
CA LEU A 97 7.94 -21.91 -2.12
C LEU A 97 7.81 -20.78 -1.12
N PHE A 98 8.93 -20.24 -0.63
CA PHE A 98 8.96 -19.07 0.22
C PHE A 98 8.21 -17.89 -0.41
N THR A 99 8.56 -17.54 -1.65
CA THR A 99 7.92 -16.44 -2.40
C THR A 99 6.46 -16.73 -2.68
N LEU A 100 6.12 -17.94 -3.13
CA LEU A 100 4.73 -18.33 -3.43
C LEU A 100 3.83 -18.16 -2.21
N PHE A 101 4.23 -18.71 -1.06
CA PHE A 101 3.43 -18.60 0.16
C PHE A 101 3.28 -17.15 0.63
N LEU A 102 4.32 -16.33 0.56
CA LEU A 102 4.23 -14.92 0.95
C LEU A 102 3.37 -14.09 -0.01
N VAL A 103 3.41 -14.38 -1.29
CA VAL A 103 2.52 -13.74 -2.28
C VAL A 103 1.06 -14.15 -2.02
N MET A 104 0.80 -15.43 -1.73
CA MET A 104 -0.55 -15.89 -1.35
C MET A 104 -1.05 -15.21 -0.05
N ALA A 105 -0.17 -15.03 0.93
CA ALA A 105 -0.49 -14.28 2.14
C ALA A 105 -0.90 -12.83 1.82
N GLN A 106 -0.14 -12.16 0.96
CA GLN A 106 -0.44 -10.78 0.55
C GLN A 106 -1.75 -10.67 -0.24
N ILE A 107 -2.06 -11.65 -1.11
CA ILE A 107 -3.35 -11.72 -1.83
C ILE A 107 -4.50 -11.80 -0.83
N CYS A 108 -4.39 -12.62 0.20
CA CYS A 108 -5.41 -12.70 1.26
C CYS A 108 -5.53 -11.36 2.02
N LEU A 109 -4.41 -10.76 2.42
CA LEU A 109 -4.38 -9.50 3.18
C LEU A 109 -4.95 -8.33 2.38
N SER A 110 -4.73 -8.28 1.07
CA SER A 110 -5.22 -7.19 0.21
C SER A 110 -6.74 -7.11 0.11
N GLN A 111 -7.47 -8.19 0.44
CA GLN A 111 -8.94 -8.20 0.46
C GLN A 111 -9.52 -7.66 1.78
N VAL A 112 -8.75 -7.68 2.87
CA VAL A 112 -9.20 -7.31 4.22
C VAL A 112 -9.73 -5.87 4.30
N PRO A 113 -9.08 -4.83 3.74
CA PRO A 113 -9.55 -3.45 3.83
C PRO A 113 -10.95 -3.26 3.25
N SER A 114 -11.27 -3.90 2.13
CA SER A 114 -12.59 -3.78 1.48
C SER A 114 -13.71 -4.37 2.35
N LEU A 115 -13.46 -5.49 3.04
CA LEU A 115 -14.41 -6.09 3.97
C LEU A 115 -14.54 -5.26 5.25
N MET A 116 -13.45 -4.73 5.78
CA MET A 116 -13.46 -3.88 6.96
C MET A 116 -14.24 -2.58 6.73
N ILE A 117 -14.13 -1.95 5.56
CA ILE A 117 -14.94 -0.77 5.19
C ILE A 117 -16.44 -1.11 5.25
N GLN A 118 -16.85 -2.27 4.75
CA GLN A 118 -18.24 -2.72 4.82
C GLN A 118 -18.68 -2.94 6.27
N ILE A 119 -17.84 -3.58 7.12
CA ILE A 119 -18.12 -3.75 8.55
C ILE A 119 -18.25 -2.38 9.24
N TYR A 120 -17.35 -1.45 8.99
CA TYR A 120 -17.40 -0.09 9.56
C TYR A 120 -18.66 0.66 9.14
N SER A 121 -19.10 0.50 7.89
CA SER A 121 -20.31 1.20 7.41
C SER A 121 -21.59 0.73 8.11
N THR A 122 -21.58 -0.50 8.64
CA THR A 122 -22.73 -1.09 9.35
C THR A 122 -22.67 -0.91 10.87
N VAL A 123 -21.44 -0.78 11.43
CA VAL A 123 -21.24 -0.71 12.89
C VAL A 123 -21.18 0.74 13.40
N TYR A 124 -20.56 1.63 12.64
CA TYR A 124 -20.32 3.01 13.06
C TYR A 124 -21.30 3.99 12.43
N ASN A 125 -21.83 4.91 13.24
CA ASN A 125 -22.58 6.05 12.73
C ASN A 125 -21.71 6.91 11.79
N PRO A 126 -22.28 7.49 10.73
CA PRO A 126 -21.52 8.31 9.76
C PRO A 126 -20.65 9.38 10.42
N ASP A 127 -21.16 10.06 11.46
CA ASP A 127 -20.50 11.18 12.15
C ASP A 127 -19.28 10.74 12.98
N GLU A 128 -19.25 9.50 13.46
CA GLU A 128 -18.15 8.96 14.29
C GLU A 128 -17.20 8.07 13.51
N ARG A 129 -17.58 7.59 12.32
CA ARG A 129 -16.85 6.59 11.54
C ARG A 129 -15.42 7.00 11.26
N GLY A 130 -15.21 8.23 10.79
CA GLY A 130 -13.88 8.76 10.50
C GLY A 130 -12.96 8.74 11.72
N LYS A 131 -13.46 9.19 12.89
CA LYS A 131 -12.71 9.18 14.15
C LYS A 131 -12.32 7.76 14.58
N LYS A 132 -13.22 6.78 14.44
CA LYS A 132 -12.96 5.38 14.82
C LYS A 132 -11.94 4.72 13.89
N ILE A 133 -12.04 4.95 12.58
CA ILE A 133 -11.05 4.46 11.61
C ILE A 133 -9.68 5.10 11.88
N SER A 134 -9.63 6.38 12.21
CA SER A 134 -8.35 7.06 12.55
C SER A 134 -7.68 6.43 13.76
N LEU A 135 -8.42 5.98 14.78
CA LEU A 135 -7.85 5.27 15.92
C LEU A 135 -7.19 3.94 15.50
N ASN A 136 -7.81 3.20 14.58
CA ASN A 136 -7.21 1.99 14.04
C ASN A 136 -5.93 2.28 13.25
N LEU A 137 -5.90 3.34 12.44
CA LEU A 137 -4.69 3.76 11.70
C LEU A 137 -3.55 4.15 12.65
N ILE A 138 -3.87 4.82 13.77
CA ILE A 138 -2.88 5.12 14.82
C ILE A 138 -2.35 3.83 15.43
N ALA A 139 -3.22 2.89 15.77
CA ALA A 139 -2.80 1.59 16.31
C ALA A 139 -1.91 0.84 15.31
N SER A 140 -2.25 0.84 14.00
CA SER A 140 -1.41 0.25 12.95
C SER A 140 -0.04 0.93 12.88
N THR A 141 0.02 2.24 12.95
CA THR A 141 1.29 2.98 12.97
C THR A 141 2.14 2.58 14.20
N ILE A 142 1.54 2.51 15.38
CA ILE A 142 2.24 2.09 16.61
C ILE A 142 2.76 0.65 16.48
N GLY A 143 1.93 -0.27 15.98
CA GLY A 143 2.32 -1.66 15.73
C GLY A 143 3.49 -1.76 14.74
N GLY A 144 3.47 -0.97 13.67
CA GLY A 144 4.53 -0.88 12.68
C GLY A 144 5.85 -0.34 13.26
N LEU A 145 5.79 0.76 14.01
CA LEU A 145 6.96 1.34 14.66
C LEU A 145 7.60 0.38 15.70
N PHE A 146 6.75 -0.22 16.53
CA PHE A 146 7.21 -1.19 17.53
C PHE A 146 7.86 -2.41 16.87
N SER A 147 7.21 -3.00 15.86
CA SER A 147 7.75 -4.15 15.15
C SER A 147 9.03 -3.81 14.39
N SER A 148 9.13 -2.62 13.79
CA SER A 148 10.35 -2.20 13.09
C SER A 148 11.56 -2.17 14.03
N PHE A 149 11.39 -1.64 15.21
CA PHE A 149 12.44 -1.61 16.22
C PHE A 149 12.82 -3.02 16.69
N VAL A 150 11.83 -3.82 17.13
CA VAL A 150 12.07 -5.17 17.67
C VAL A 150 12.67 -6.10 16.63
N LEU A 151 12.10 -6.15 15.42
CA LEU A 151 12.55 -7.05 14.37
C LEU A 151 13.90 -6.62 13.77
N GLY A 152 14.12 -5.30 13.62
CA GLY A 152 15.40 -4.77 13.16
C GLY A 152 16.52 -5.12 14.12
N THR A 153 16.35 -4.82 15.41
CA THR A 153 17.33 -5.17 16.46
C THR A 153 17.57 -6.67 16.54
N TYR A 154 16.50 -7.48 16.46
CA TYR A 154 16.63 -8.93 16.50
C TYR A 154 17.48 -9.46 15.33
N LEU A 155 17.23 -9.00 14.11
CA LEU A 155 17.99 -9.45 12.94
C LEU A 155 19.45 -8.99 12.92
N ASP A 156 19.82 -8.00 13.75
CA ASP A 156 21.21 -7.57 13.94
C ASP A 156 21.95 -8.39 15.00
N THR A 157 21.26 -9.27 15.74
CA THR A 157 21.93 -10.17 16.70
C THR A 157 22.66 -11.29 15.95
N GLY A 158 23.87 -11.62 16.37
CA GLY A 158 24.64 -12.72 15.78
C GLY A 158 23.89 -14.05 15.93
N GLY A 159 23.64 -14.72 14.78
CA GLY A 159 22.91 -15.99 14.73
C GLY A 159 21.39 -15.88 14.70
N ALA A 160 20.83 -14.70 14.42
CA ALA A 160 19.40 -14.52 14.28
C ALA A 160 18.81 -15.43 13.19
N ASP A 161 17.74 -16.15 13.53
CA ASP A 161 16.98 -16.95 12.57
C ASP A 161 15.82 -16.09 12.02
N TYR A 162 15.84 -15.78 10.72
CA TYR A 162 14.78 -15.01 10.04
C TYR A 162 13.37 -15.63 10.21
N ARG A 163 13.29 -16.93 10.50
CA ARG A 163 12.01 -17.62 10.73
C ARG A 163 11.23 -17.01 11.89
N ALA A 164 11.92 -16.52 12.92
CA ALA A 164 11.27 -15.86 14.04
C ALA A 164 10.51 -14.61 13.63
N VAL A 165 11.01 -13.86 12.64
CA VAL A 165 10.29 -12.72 12.04
C VAL A 165 8.97 -13.18 11.43
N LEU A 166 9.00 -14.25 10.64
CA LEU A 166 7.81 -14.83 10.01
C LEU A 166 6.83 -15.39 11.05
N TRP A 167 7.32 -16.01 12.11
CA TRP A 167 6.47 -16.48 13.22
C TRP A 167 5.79 -15.30 13.91
N GLY A 168 6.51 -14.22 14.18
CA GLY A 168 5.94 -13.00 14.74
C GLY A 168 4.84 -12.40 13.84
N MET A 169 5.08 -12.34 12.53
CA MET A 169 4.08 -11.89 11.54
C MET A 169 2.86 -12.84 11.50
N SER A 170 3.09 -14.16 11.53
CA SER A 170 2.01 -15.16 11.56
C SER A 170 1.15 -15.02 12.82
N VAL A 171 1.78 -14.86 13.99
CA VAL A 171 1.06 -14.63 15.27
C VAL A 171 0.28 -13.32 15.22
N ALA A 172 0.84 -12.23 14.67
CA ALA A 172 0.14 -10.96 14.51
C ALA A 172 -1.11 -11.11 13.61
N ALA A 173 -0.99 -11.88 12.52
CA ALA A 173 -2.11 -12.20 11.63
C ALA A 173 -3.18 -13.04 12.34
N LEU A 174 -2.80 -14.04 13.16
CA LEU A 174 -3.74 -14.85 13.96
C LEU A 174 -4.46 -14.02 15.01
N ILE A 175 -3.74 -13.15 15.74
CA ILE A 175 -4.35 -12.23 16.72
C ILE A 175 -5.34 -11.30 16.01
N SER A 176 -4.98 -10.75 14.85
CA SER A 176 -5.87 -9.93 14.04
C SER A 176 -7.10 -10.71 13.57
N SER A 177 -6.91 -11.96 13.13
CA SER A 177 -7.99 -12.87 12.74
C SER A 177 -8.96 -13.12 13.89
N PHE A 178 -8.44 -13.50 15.07
CA PHE A 178 -9.24 -13.74 16.26
C PHE A 178 -10.00 -12.48 16.69
N SER A 179 -9.37 -11.31 16.64
CA SER A 179 -10.03 -10.05 16.96
C SER A 179 -11.21 -9.78 16.04
N VAL A 180 -11.05 -9.96 14.72
CA VAL A 180 -12.14 -9.78 13.75
C VAL A 180 -13.24 -10.84 13.92
N PHE A 181 -12.85 -12.08 14.17
CA PHE A 181 -13.82 -13.16 14.44
C PHE A 181 -14.72 -12.84 15.64
N ARG A 182 -14.15 -12.27 16.72
CA ARG A 182 -14.88 -11.86 17.93
C ARG A 182 -15.75 -10.62 17.73
N MET A 183 -15.54 -9.84 16.66
CA MET A 183 -16.40 -8.70 16.31
C MET A 183 -17.83 -9.14 15.98
N ASN A 184 -18.03 -10.40 15.59
CA ASN A 184 -19.30 -11.12 15.36
C ASN A 184 -20.45 -10.22 14.88
N HIS A 185 -20.25 -9.55 13.74
CA HIS A 185 -21.26 -8.69 13.15
C HIS A 185 -22.03 -9.48 12.09
N GLU A 186 -23.27 -9.83 12.41
CA GLU A 186 -24.23 -10.40 11.48
C GLU A 186 -24.83 -9.27 10.63
N SER A 187 -24.13 -8.90 9.60
CA SER A 187 -24.73 -8.09 8.56
C SER A 187 -25.48 -9.00 7.60
N ASN A 188 -26.80 -8.94 7.65
CA ASN A 188 -27.68 -9.46 6.60
C ASN A 188 -27.60 -8.60 5.33
N SER A 189 -26.40 -8.14 4.98
CA SER A 189 -26.17 -7.46 3.71
C SER A 189 -26.33 -8.47 2.59
N ARG A 190 -27.55 -8.68 2.16
CA ARG A 190 -27.80 -8.88 0.74
C ARG A 190 -27.27 -7.63 0.06
N SER A 191 -25.99 -7.59 -0.23
CA SER A 191 -25.42 -6.66 -1.20
C SER A 191 -26.22 -6.91 -2.47
N GLY A 192 -27.17 -6.03 -2.73
CA GLY A 192 -27.90 -6.06 -3.97
C GLY A 192 -26.85 -6.13 -5.07
N ILE A 193 -26.91 -7.17 -5.88
CA ILE A 193 -26.27 -7.21 -7.18
C ILE A 193 -26.64 -5.86 -7.81
N PRO A 194 -25.68 -5.00 -8.15
CA PRO A 194 -25.99 -3.73 -8.80
C PRO A 194 -26.87 -4.05 -10.01
N GLY A 195 -27.96 -3.30 -10.15
CA GLY A 195 -28.95 -3.53 -11.19
C GLY A 195 -28.27 -3.66 -12.56
N SER A 196 -28.82 -4.51 -13.35
CA SER A 196 -28.71 -4.92 -14.77
C SER A 196 -27.74 -4.24 -15.75
N GLU A 197 -26.88 -3.31 -15.37
CA GLU A 197 -25.75 -2.91 -16.21
C GLU A 197 -24.72 -4.05 -16.20
N THR A 198 -24.46 -4.59 -17.36
CA THR A 198 -23.43 -5.62 -17.55
C THR A 198 -22.10 -5.09 -17.05
N VAL A 199 -21.31 -5.91 -16.33
CA VAL A 199 -19.93 -5.58 -15.88
C VAL A 199 -19.11 -4.93 -17.00
N LEU A 200 -19.38 -5.33 -18.23
CA LEU A 200 -18.77 -4.77 -19.44
C LEU A 200 -19.13 -3.28 -19.66
N GLN A 201 -20.35 -2.86 -19.36
CA GLN A 201 -20.78 -1.46 -19.51
C GLN A 201 -20.15 -0.57 -18.42
N SER A 202 -20.03 -1.07 -17.19
CA SER A 202 -19.36 -0.37 -16.09
C SER A 202 -17.89 -0.10 -16.39
N ILE A 203 -17.22 -0.94 -17.18
CA ILE A 203 -15.84 -0.74 -17.61
C ILE A 203 -15.78 0.15 -18.85
N ARG A 204 -16.68 -0.07 -19.84
CA ARG A 204 -16.65 0.62 -21.13
C ARG A 204 -16.89 2.13 -21.01
N ASN A 205 -17.81 2.55 -20.15
CA ASN A 205 -18.19 3.96 -20.03
C ASN A 205 -17.04 4.86 -19.52
N PRO A 206 -16.29 4.51 -18.46
CA PRO A 206 -15.10 5.27 -18.06
C PRO A 206 -14.02 5.31 -19.16
N LEU A 207 -13.86 4.22 -19.93
CA LEU A 207 -12.87 4.14 -21.01
C LEU A 207 -13.24 4.98 -22.25
N GLN A 208 -14.45 5.52 -22.33
CA GLN A 208 -14.87 6.47 -23.38
C GLN A 208 -14.68 7.93 -22.95
N ASP A 209 -14.42 8.21 -21.67
CA ASP A 209 -14.16 9.57 -21.18
C ASP A 209 -12.69 9.95 -21.39
N PHE A 210 -12.43 10.73 -22.44
CA PHE A 210 -11.08 11.15 -22.80
C PHE A 210 -10.34 11.90 -21.67
N LEU A 211 -11.04 12.77 -20.93
CA LEU A 211 -10.43 13.49 -19.82
C LEU A 211 -10.04 12.53 -18.68
N PHE A 212 -10.92 11.59 -18.36
CA PHE A 212 -10.61 10.55 -17.39
C PHE A 212 -9.39 9.72 -17.82
N LEU A 213 -9.36 9.26 -19.07
CA LEU A 213 -8.23 8.48 -19.60
C LEU A 213 -6.91 9.25 -19.55
N LYS A 214 -6.93 10.53 -19.89
CA LYS A 214 -5.75 11.40 -19.84
C LYS A 214 -5.20 11.53 -18.41
N ILE A 215 -6.09 11.79 -17.44
CA ILE A 215 -5.71 11.87 -16.03
C ILE A 215 -5.27 10.49 -15.50
N LEU A 216 -5.98 9.43 -15.87
CA LEU A 216 -5.64 8.06 -15.50
C LEU A 216 -4.25 7.66 -16.04
N LEU A 217 -3.93 8.02 -17.28
CA LEU A 217 -2.59 7.80 -17.86
C LEU A 217 -1.52 8.53 -17.04
N ALA A 218 -1.76 9.79 -16.67
CA ALA A 218 -0.84 10.52 -15.80
C ALA A 218 -0.63 9.82 -14.44
N TRP A 219 -1.70 9.27 -13.84
CA TRP A 219 -1.62 8.45 -12.63
C TRP A 219 -0.86 7.13 -12.84
N MET A 220 -1.02 6.50 -14.01
CA MET A 220 -0.32 5.24 -14.31
C MET A 220 1.19 5.47 -14.46
N ILE A 221 1.60 6.48 -15.23
CA ILE A 221 3.01 6.84 -15.42
C ILE A 221 3.66 7.24 -14.10
N LEU A 222 3.02 8.13 -13.34
CA LEU A 222 3.47 8.50 -12.00
C LEU A 222 3.69 7.29 -11.09
N GLY A 223 2.65 6.47 -11.00
CA GLY A 223 2.67 5.35 -10.06
C GLY A 223 3.64 4.26 -10.48
N PHE A 224 3.81 4.02 -11.78
CA PHE A 224 4.81 3.08 -12.26
C PHE A 224 6.23 3.56 -11.89
N GLY A 225 6.57 4.82 -12.20
CA GLY A 225 7.86 5.41 -11.83
C GLY A 225 8.13 5.39 -10.33
N ALA A 226 7.14 5.74 -9.50
CA ALA A 226 7.33 5.72 -8.05
C ALA A 226 7.44 4.30 -7.48
N ILE A 227 6.54 3.37 -7.89
CA ILE A 227 6.49 2.02 -7.31
C ILE A 227 7.72 1.19 -7.67
N MET A 228 8.30 1.35 -8.86
CA MET A 228 9.51 0.61 -9.23
C MET A 228 10.70 0.91 -8.31
N THR A 229 10.71 2.05 -7.63
CA THR A 229 11.78 2.42 -6.70
C THR A 229 11.53 1.93 -5.27
N PHE A 230 10.32 1.54 -4.88
CA PHE A 230 10.00 1.17 -3.50
C PHE A 230 10.81 0.00 -2.96
N PRO A 231 10.87 -1.17 -3.62
CA PRO A 231 11.68 -2.28 -3.11
C PRO A 231 13.17 -1.98 -3.19
N LEU A 232 13.60 -1.24 -4.21
CA LEU A 232 15.00 -0.85 -4.38
C LEU A 232 15.53 0.04 -3.25
N ARG A 233 14.66 0.71 -2.49
CA ARG A 233 15.08 1.48 -1.30
C ARG A 233 15.72 0.58 -0.24
N VAL A 234 15.14 -0.59 0.01
CA VAL A 234 15.69 -1.55 0.95
C VAL A 234 16.98 -2.15 0.39
N GLU A 235 16.99 -2.50 -0.89
CA GLU A 235 18.17 -3.00 -1.61
C GLU A 235 19.35 -2.02 -1.50
N TYR A 236 19.13 -0.72 -1.83
CA TYR A 236 20.14 0.33 -1.79
C TYR A 236 20.76 0.50 -0.39
N LEU A 237 19.97 0.36 0.68
CA LEU A 237 20.46 0.47 2.04
C LEU A 237 21.22 -0.76 2.51
N SER A 238 20.86 -1.96 1.99
CA SER A 238 21.35 -3.24 2.52
C SER A 238 22.56 -3.81 1.78
N ARG A 239 22.84 -3.40 0.54
CA ARG A 239 23.90 -3.96 -0.29
C ARG A 239 25.27 -3.50 0.19
N GLU A 240 26.26 -4.40 0.15
CA GLU A 240 27.65 -4.16 0.57
C GLU A 240 28.36 -3.12 -0.29
N ASP A 241 28.04 -3.06 -1.60
CA ASP A 241 28.58 -2.09 -2.55
C ASP A 241 27.91 -0.71 -2.49
N GLN A 242 26.92 -0.53 -1.62
CA GLN A 242 26.19 0.71 -1.39
C GLN A 242 26.40 1.21 0.06
N LEU A 243 25.32 1.38 0.82
CA LEU A 243 25.40 1.92 2.19
C LEU A 243 25.67 0.85 3.26
N ASN A 244 25.38 -0.41 2.98
CA ASN A 244 25.59 -1.57 3.87
C ASN A 244 25.15 -1.33 5.32
N LEU A 245 23.94 -0.78 5.50
CA LEU A 245 23.40 -0.44 6.81
C LEU A 245 22.93 -1.69 7.56
N SER A 246 22.88 -1.60 8.90
CA SER A 246 22.26 -2.62 9.75
C SER A 246 20.75 -2.73 9.50
N ASN A 247 20.14 -3.88 9.87
CA ASN A 247 18.70 -4.07 9.73
C ASN A 247 17.89 -3.04 10.54
N GLN A 248 18.42 -2.64 11.70
CA GLN A 248 17.81 -1.61 12.54
C GLN A 248 17.84 -0.23 11.86
N GLU A 249 18.96 0.17 11.25
CA GLU A 249 19.06 1.44 10.52
C GLU A 249 18.15 1.46 9.31
N ILE A 250 18.09 0.35 8.56
CA ILE A 250 17.16 0.21 7.43
C ILE A 250 15.71 0.36 7.89
N ALA A 251 15.34 -0.31 8.99
CA ALA A 251 14.00 -0.19 9.56
C ALA A 251 13.72 1.25 10.08
N LEU A 252 14.70 1.91 10.68
CA LEU A 252 14.59 3.30 11.11
C LEU A 252 14.28 4.23 9.92
N ILE A 253 15.02 4.10 8.81
CA ILE A 253 14.87 4.97 7.64
C ILE A 253 13.57 4.68 6.90
N THR A 254 13.27 3.39 6.65
CA THR A 254 12.17 2.98 5.78
C THR A 254 10.82 2.92 6.49
N VAL A 255 10.81 2.79 7.81
CA VAL A 255 9.58 2.75 8.63
C VAL A 255 9.45 3.99 9.50
N VAL A 256 10.37 4.21 10.45
CA VAL A 256 10.18 5.26 11.46
C VAL A 256 10.18 6.65 10.82
N ILE A 257 11.19 6.99 10.04
CA ILE A 257 11.30 8.30 9.37
C ILE A 257 10.20 8.45 8.32
N PHE A 258 10.00 7.44 7.49
CA PHE A 258 9.01 7.51 6.40
C PHE A 258 7.57 7.63 6.93
N PHE A 259 7.12 6.74 7.82
CA PHE A 259 5.76 6.78 8.36
C PHE A 259 5.57 7.94 9.35
N GLY A 260 6.61 8.31 10.12
CA GLY A 260 6.61 9.50 10.96
C GLY A 260 6.36 10.76 10.13
N ALA A 261 7.12 10.96 9.06
CA ALA A 261 6.94 12.07 8.13
C ALA A 261 5.57 12.06 7.45
N LYS A 262 5.07 10.88 7.06
CA LYS A 262 3.72 10.71 6.51
C LYS A 262 2.66 11.24 7.47
N VAL A 263 2.67 10.79 8.72
CA VAL A 263 1.65 11.18 9.72
C VAL A 263 1.75 12.66 10.05
N MET A 264 2.96 13.18 10.31
CA MET A 264 3.17 14.59 10.66
C MET A 264 2.75 15.54 9.54
N SER A 265 2.95 15.17 8.29
CA SER A 265 2.60 16.02 7.15
C SER A 265 1.13 15.98 6.75
N MET A 266 0.36 14.96 7.17
CA MET A 266 -1.05 14.79 6.75
C MET A 266 -1.90 16.04 7.06
N TYR A 267 -1.70 16.66 8.21
CA TYR A 267 -2.46 17.87 8.58
C TYR A 267 -2.13 19.07 7.67
N MET A 268 -0.85 19.28 7.39
CA MET A 268 -0.41 20.35 6.48
C MET A 268 -0.96 20.11 5.07
N TRP A 269 -0.82 18.88 4.55
CA TRP A 269 -1.33 18.52 3.24
C TRP A 269 -2.85 18.59 3.14
N GLY A 270 -3.58 18.24 4.21
CA GLY A 270 -5.03 18.39 4.27
C GLY A 270 -5.46 19.86 4.09
N LYS A 271 -4.86 20.78 4.85
CA LYS A 271 -5.12 22.21 4.70
C LYS A 271 -4.80 22.75 3.30
N LEU A 272 -3.71 22.26 2.71
CA LEU A 272 -3.29 22.68 1.37
C LEU A 272 -4.21 22.14 0.29
N PHE A 273 -4.66 20.89 0.45
CA PHE A 273 -5.62 20.23 -0.44
C PHE A 273 -6.94 20.99 -0.53
N ASP A 274 -7.44 21.51 0.60
CA ASP A 274 -8.70 22.27 0.67
C ASP A 274 -8.60 23.66 0.00
N ARG A 275 -7.37 24.22 -0.09
CA ARG A 275 -7.12 25.58 -0.60
C ARG A 275 -6.59 25.64 -2.02
N MET A 276 -6.11 24.52 -2.54
CA MET A 276 -5.46 24.48 -3.85
C MET A 276 -6.32 23.78 -4.90
N HIS A 277 -6.16 24.20 -6.15
CA HIS A 277 -6.67 23.43 -7.28
C HIS A 277 -6.06 22.00 -7.26
N PHE A 278 -6.91 21.00 -7.38
CA PHE A 278 -6.52 19.58 -7.23
C PHE A 278 -5.29 19.18 -8.07
N MET A 279 -5.23 19.60 -9.36
CA MET A 279 -4.10 19.25 -10.21
C MET A 279 -2.81 19.98 -9.81
N LYS A 280 -2.89 21.24 -9.33
CA LYS A 280 -1.72 21.95 -8.78
C LYS A 280 -1.19 21.25 -7.53
N PHE A 281 -2.09 20.83 -6.64
CA PHE A 281 -1.75 20.04 -5.47
C PHE A 281 -1.03 18.74 -5.84
N ARG A 282 -1.54 18.02 -6.86
CA ARG A 282 -0.92 16.79 -7.33
C ARG A 282 0.47 17.01 -7.93
N ILE A 283 0.64 18.04 -8.76
CA ILE A 283 1.93 18.41 -9.34
C ILE A 283 2.95 18.75 -8.25
N LEU A 284 2.57 19.49 -7.22
CA LEU A 284 3.44 19.81 -6.10
C LEU A 284 3.96 18.56 -5.38
N LEU A 285 3.07 17.60 -5.09
CA LEU A 285 3.45 16.31 -4.53
C LEU A 285 4.40 15.53 -5.43
N ASN A 286 4.17 15.56 -6.74
CA ASN A 286 5.02 14.88 -7.72
C ASN A 286 6.43 15.48 -7.78
N ILE A 287 6.54 16.82 -7.75
CA ILE A 287 7.83 17.50 -7.71
C ILE A 287 8.60 17.11 -6.45
N GLN A 288 7.94 17.12 -5.29
CA GLN A 288 8.59 16.68 -4.05
C GLN A 288 9.00 15.20 -4.11
N MET A 289 8.23 14.32 -4.77
CA MET A 289 8.60 12.91 -4.95
C MET A 289 9.84 12.76 -5.83
N ILE A 290 9.95 13.54 -6.92
CA ILE A 290 11.16 13.58 -7.77
C ILE A 290 12.37 13.92 -6.91
N VAL A 291 12.31 15.01 -6.14
CA VAL A 291 13.40 15.44 -5.26
C VAL A 291 13.74 14.35 -4.24
N ALA A 292 12.74 13.73 -3.64
CA ALA A 292 12.93 12.65 -2.67
C ALA A 292 13.68 11.46 -3.26
N ILE A 293 13.28 10.99 -4.45
CA ILE A 293 13.88 9.83 -5.13
C ILE A 293 15.33 10.17 -5.55
N LEU A 294 15.55 11.33 -6.12
CA LEU A 294 16.89 11.74 -6.55
C LEU A 294 17.85 11.87 -5.35
N ILE A 295 17.42 12.49 -4.25
CA ILE A 295 18.24 12.59 -3.04
C ILE A 295 18.52 11.19 -2.48
N TYR A 296 17.51 10.32 -2.40
CA TYR A 296 17.62 9.00 -1.78
C TYR A 296 18.67 8.14 -2.49
N PHE A 297 18.57 7.99 -3.81
CA PHE A 297 19.41 7.06 -4.58
C PHE A 297 20.75 7.64 -5.08
N ASN A 298 20.99 8.94 -4.88
CA ASN A 298 22.26 9.57 -5.28
C ASN A 298 23.05 10.11 -4.08
N SER A 299 22.60 9.84 -2.85
CA SER A 299 23.33 10.24 -1.65
C SER A 299 24.17 9.08 -1.11
N PRO A 300 25.49 9.24 -0.98
CA PRO A 300 26.35 8.25 -0.38
C PRO A 300 26.33 8.30 1.17
N SER A 301 25.45 9.09 1.78
CA SER A 301 25.43 9.34 3.21
C SER A 301 24.10 8.94 3.87
N LEU A 302 24.19 8.50 5.13
CA LEU A 302 23.04 8.20 5.97
C LEU A 302 22.06 9.40 6.04
N LEU A 303 22.58 10.62 6.20
CA LEU A 303 21.77 11.83 6.28
C LEU A 303 20.96 12.06 5.01
N GLY A 304 21.55 11.86 3.85
CA GLY A 304 20.86 12.07 2.57
C GLY A 304 19.72 11.09 2.36
N VAL A 305 19.91 9.78 2.65
CA VAL A 305 18.82 8.81 2.56
C VAL A 305 17.72 9.05 3.60
N MET A 306 18.07 9.56 4.79
CA MET A 306 17.10 9.99 5.80
C MET A 306 16.24 11.17 5.29
N ILE A 307 16.87 12.19 4.66
CA ILE A 307 16.17 13.33 4.03
C ILE A 307 15.27 12.83 2.90
N GLY A 308 15.79 11.98 2.00
CA GLY A 308 15.01 11.39 0.92
C GLY A 308 13.78 10.61 1.44
N SER A 309 13.98 9.81 2.51
CA SER A 309 12.89 9.07 3.15
C SER A 309 11.85 9.98 3.80
N LEU A 310 12.28 11.04 4.49
CA LEU A 310 11.40 12.04 5.10
C LEU A 310 10.55 12.76 4.04
N LEU A 311 11.15 13.18 2.94
CA LEU A 311 10.45 13.81 1.83
C LEU A 311 9.45 12.85 1.18
N ALA A 312 9.85 11.61 0.91
CA ALA A 312 8.97 10.58 0.34
C ALA A 312 7.81 10.24 1.28
N GLY A 313 8.06 10.12 2.58
CA GLY A 313 7.04 9.92 3.59
C GLY A 313 6.03 11.07 3.63
N SER A 314 6.52 12.32 3.60
CA SER A 314 5.67 13.50 3.54
C SER A 314 4.77 13.50 2.30
N VAL A 315 5.31 13.16 1.12
CA VAL A 315 4.49 13.01 -0.11
C VAL A 315 3.37 11.99 0.08
N MET A 316 3.65 10.86 0.73
CA MET A 316 2.64 9.82 0.95
C MET A 316 1.50 10.31 1.85
N GLY A 317 1.76 11.25 2.78
CA GLY A 317 0.72 11.92 3.57
C GLY A 317 -0.31 12.64 2.71
N GLY A 318 0.16 13.43 1.72
CA GLY A 318 -0.72 14.13 0.77
C GLY A 318 -1.26 13.23 -0.35
N ALA A 319 -0.45 12.28 -0.82
CA ALA A 319 -0.82 11.39 -1.91
C ALA A 319 -2.04 10.51 -1.58
N ASN A 320 -2.20 10.09 -0.33
CA ASN A 320 -3.37 9.33 0.11
C ASN A 320 -4.68 10.11 -0.07
N LEU A 321 -4.68 11.42 0.23
CA LEU A 321 -5.83 12.30 0.00
C LEU A 321 -6.14 12.39 -1.50
N ALA A 322 -5.13 12.70 -2.29
CA ALA A 322 -5.27 12.82 -3.73
C ALA A 322 -5.77 11.53 -4.38
N TRP A 323 -5.23 10.38 -3.98
CA TRP A 323 -5.57 9.08 -4.55
C TRP A 323 -7.01 8.65 -4.28
N ASN A 324 -7.52 8.93 -3.08
CA ASN A 324 -8.89 8.55 -2.72
C ASN A 324 -9.96 9.47 -3.31
N LEU A 325 -9.64 10.75 -3.56
CA LEU A 325 -10.64 11.77 -3.86
C LEU A 325 -10.67 12.22 -5.34
N TRP A 326 -9.65 11.90 -6.17
CA TRP A 326 -9.61 12.42 -7.54
C TRP A 326 -10.75 11.94 -8.43
N VAL A 327 -11.15 10.67 -8.26
CA VAL A 327 -12.26 10.10 -9.03
C VAL A 327 -13.57 10.80 -8.72
N THR A 328 -13.84 11.12 -7.44
CA THR A 328 -15.07 11.82 -7.04
C THR A 328 -15.16 13.25 -7.59
N LYS A 329 -14.01 13.86 -7.90
CA LYS A 329 -13.97 15.19 -8.51
C LYS A 329 -14.22 15.17 -10.02
N LEU A 330 -14.07 14.02 -10.67
CA LEU A 330 -14.11 13.89 -12.13
C LEU A 330 -15.31 13.08 -12.61
N ALA A 331 -15.66 12.00 -11.93
CA ALA A 331 -16.72 11.11 -12.33
C ALA A 331 -18.09 11.82 -12.37
N PRO A 332 -18.97 11.50 -13.32
CA PRO A 332 -20.37 11.90 -13.26
C PRO A 332 -21.03 11.40 -11.98
N GLU A 333 -22.03 12.13 -11.47
CA GLU A 333 -22.78 11.74 -10.29
C GLU A 333 -23.40 10.34 -10.43
N GLY A 334 -23.19 9.51 -9.39
CA GLY A 334 -23.66 8.13 -9.34
C GLY A 334 -22.79 7.11 -10.09
N ARG A 335 -21.72 7.55 -10.80
CA ARG A 335 -20.80 6.67 -11.55
C ARG A 335 -19.40 6.60 -10.96
N GLU A 336 -19.17 7.17 -9.78
CA GLU A 336 -17.87 7.19 -9.12
C GLU A 336 -17.30 5.78 -8.93
N LYS A 337 -18.18 4.81 -8.67
CA LYS A 337 -17.82 3.40 -8.49
C LYS A 337 -17.20 2.79 -9.74
N ASP A 338 -17.77 3.08 -10.92
CA ASP A 338 -17.29 2.54 -12.21
C ASP A 338 -15.90 3.08 -12.52
N TYR A 339 -15.72 4.40 -12.38
CA TYR A 339 -14.45 5.08 -12.60
C TYR A 339 -13.37 4.61 -11.62
N MET A 340 -13.74 4.44 -10.34
CA MET A 340 -12.81 3.94 -9.33
C MET A 340 -12.41 2.50 -9.58
N SER A 341 -13.32 1.64 -10.07
CA SER A 341 -13.01 0.25 -10.37
C SER A 341 -11.96 0.11 -11.47
N VAL A 342 -12.04 0.91 -12.53
CA VAL A 342 -11.03 0.95 -13.60
C VAL A 342 -9.69 1.45 -13.07
N HIS A 343 -9.70 2.52 -12.25
CA HIS A 343 -8.48 3.02 -11.61
C HIS A 343 -7.82 1.96 -10.72
N MET A 344 -8.59 1.25 -9.90
CA MET A 344 -8.08 0.20 -9.02
C MET A 344 -7.47 -0.99 -9.78
N ALA A 345 -8.14 -1.44 -10.84
CA ALA A 345 -7.64 -2.54 -11.68
C ALA A 345 -6.27 -2.19 -12.29
N LEU A 346 -6.16 -1.00 -12.90
CA LEU A 346 -4.90 -0.54 -13.48
C LEU A 346 -3.83 -0.26 -12.42
N THR A 347 -4.22 0.19 -11.22
CA THR A 347 -3.30 0.32 -10.09
C THR A 347 -2.72 -1.03 -9.67
N GLY A 348 -3.52 -2.09 -9.67
CA GLY A 348 -3.05 -3.45 -9.40
C GLY A 348 -2.05 -3.93 -10.45
N ILE A 349 -2.35 -3.74 -11.75
CA ILE A 349 -1.46 -4.12 -12.86
C ILE A 349 -0.11 -3.42 -12.75
N ARG A 350 -0.11 -2.07 -12.62
CA ARG A 350 1.15 -1.33 -12.52
C ARG A 350 1.94 -1.68 -11.26
N GLY A 351 1.25 -1.87 -10.13
CA GLY A 351 1.88 -2.21 -8.86
C GLY A 351 2.49 -3.60 -8.83
N THR A 352 1.97 -4.52 -9.65
CA THR A 352 2.56 -5.84 -9.87
C THR A 352 3.76 -5.75 -10.83
N ALA A 353 3.65 -5.00 -11.92
CA ALA A 353 4.69 -4.96 -12.96
C ALA A 353 5.88 -4.03 -12.61
N ALA A 354 5.62 -2.92 -11.90
CA ALA A 354 6.66 -1.92 -11.64
C ALA A 354 7.86 -2.42 -10.83
N PRO A 355 7.73 -3.27 -9.79
CA PRO A 355 8.89 -3.85 -9.11
C PRO A 355 9.79 -4.66 -10.04
N PHE A 356 9.23 -5.46 -10.96
CA PHE A 356 10.02 -6.21 -11.94
C PHE A 356 10.80 -5.28 -12.86
N ALA A 357 10.18 -4.20 -13.35
CA ALA A 357 10.86 -3.20 -14.14
C ALA A 357 11.96 -2.48 -13.33
N GLY A 358 11.72 -2.20 -12.06
CA GLY A 358 12.68 -1.58 -11.17
C GLY A 358 13.96 -2.40 -11.02
N TYR A 359 13.84 -3.67 -10.67
CA TYR A 359 14.98 -4.58 -10.55
C TYR A 359 15.69 -4.83 -11.90
N ALA A 360 14.93 -5.05 -12.97
CA ALA A 360 15.51 -5.25 -14.30
C ALA A 360 16.32 -4.03 -14.78
N LEU A 361 15.84 -2.83 -14.53
CA LEU A 361 16.55 -1.60 -14.87
C LEU A 361 17.75 -1.39 -13.94
N GLU A 362 17.62 -1.69 -12.66
CA GLU A 362 18.72 -1.55 -11.71
C GLU A 362 19.94 -2.38 -12.13
N GLY A 363 19.72 -3.62 -12.56
CA GLY A 363 20.80 -4.49 -13.06
C GLY A 363 21.49 -3.96 -14.34
N ILE A 364 20.86 -3.06 -15.10
CA ILE A 364 21.43 -2.51 -16.35
C ILE A 364 22.06 -1.13 -16.13
N ILE A 365 21.39 -0.24 -15.40
CA ILE A 365 21.76 1.18 -15.29
C ILE A 365 22.02 1.63 -13.85
N GLY A 366 21.96 0.71 -12.87
CA GLY A 366 22.19 0.96 -11.45
C GLY A 366 21.13 1.86 -10.80
N PHE A 367 21.25 2.07 -9.49
CA PHE A 367 20.29 2.86 -8.70
C PHE A 367 20.14 4.30 -9.18
N THR A 368 21.24 4.97 -9.53
CA THR A 368 21.22 6.32 -10.11
C THR A 368 20.41 6.37 -11.40
N GLY A 369 20.64 5.42 -12.31
CA GLY A 369 19.90 5.33 -13.57
C GLY A 369 18.40 5.10 -13.34
N VAL A 370 18.02 4.18 -12.45
CA VAL A 370 16.62 3.96 -12.10
C VAL A 370 15.98 5.21 -11.48
N SER A 371 16.71 5.93 -10.62
CA SER A 371 16.19 7.16 -10.00
C SER A 371 15.91 8.23 -11.05
N LEU A 372 16.76 8.37 -12.08
CA LEU A 372 16.56 9.30 -13.20
C LEU A 372 15.38 8.89 -14.09
N VAL A 373 15.24 7.60 -14.43
CA VAL A 373 14.08 7.09 -15.18
C VAL A 373 12.79 7.34 -14.40
N SER A 374 12.77 7.04 -13.11
CA SER A 374 11.63 7.31 -12.24
C SER A 374 11.28 8.80 -12.21
N ALA A 375 12.27 9.66 -11.96
CA ALA A 375 12.09 11.11 -11.95
C ALA A 375 11.53 11.63 -13.28
N THR A 376 12.03 11.14 -14.41
CA THR A 376 11.56 11.48 -15.74
C THR A 376 10.10 11.06 -15.95
N MET A 377 9.72 9.83 -15.56
CA MET A 377 8.34 9.37 -15.64
C MET A 377 7.40 10.24 -14.78
N ILE A 378 7.80 10.55 -13.54
CA ILE A 378 7.02 11.42 -12.67
C ILE A 378 6.92 12.83 -13.24
N PHE A 379 7.98 13.36 -13.84
CA PHE A 379 7.96 14.65 -14.51
C PHE A 379 7.02 14.68 -15.73
N LEU A 380 7.04 13.64 -16.56
CA LEU A 380 6.07 13.50 -17.67
C LEU A 380 4.63 13.46 -17.16
N SER A 381 4.38 12.82 -16.02
CA SER A 381 3.06 12.86 -15.40
C SER A 381 2.65 14.28 -14.96
N CYS A 382 3.60 15.10 -14.49
CA CYS A 382 3.34 16.51 -14.17
C CYS A 382 2.90 17.31 -15.39
N ILE A 383 3.51 17.08 -16.55
CA ILE A 383 3.13 17.73 -17.82
C ILE A 383 1.69 17.33 -18.20
N LEU A 384 1.35 16.04 -18.09
CA LEU A 384 -0.01 15.56 -18.35
C LEU A 384 -1.03 16.18 -17.37
N PHE A 385 -0.74 16.25 -16.07
CA PHE A 385 -1.63 16.92 -15.11
C PHE A 385 -1.73 18.43 -15.38
N ALA A 386 -0.62 19.09 -15.73
CA ALA A 386 -0.62 20.51 -16.06
C ALA A 386 -1.49 20.83 -17.28
N SER A 387 -1.53 19.94 -18.29
CA SER A 387 -2.38 20.10 -19.47
C SER A 387 -3.89 20.01 -19.19
N THR A 388 -4.28 19.61 -17.96
CA THR A 388 -5.69 19.54 -17.52
C THR A 388 -6.08 20.65 -16.55
N LEU A 389 -5.20 21.60 -16.26
CA LEU A 389 -5.45 22.69 -15.28
C LEU A 389 -6.62 23.59 -15.65
N LYS A 390 -6.91 23.75 -16.94
CA LYS A 390 -7.97 24.65 -17.45
C LYS A 390 -9.28 23.91 -17.77
N GLU A 391 -9.38 22.62 -17.43
CA GLU A 391 -10.58 21.83 -17.73
C GLU A 391 -11.78 22.25 -16.87
N PRO A 392 -12.91 22.64 -17.49
CA PRO A 392 -14.07 23.17 -16.75
C PRO A 392 -14.62 22.19 -15.70
N ARG A 393 -14.59 20.90 -15.96
CA ARG A 393 -15.04 19.84 -15.03
C ARG A 393 -14.24 19.81 -13.73
N LEU A 394 -13.01 20.33 -13.72
CA LEU A 394 -12.14 20.38 -12.57
C LEU A 394 -12.19 21.73 -11.84
N LEU A 395 -12.70 22.78 -12.51
CA LEU A 395 -12.85 24.13 -11.95
C LEU A 395 -14.16 24.29 -11.17
N GLY A 396 -15.24 23.59 -11.55
CA GLY A 396 -16.60 23.78 -11.02
C GLY A 396 -16.92 23.04 -9.71
N LYS A 397 -16.00 22.28 -9.12
CA LYS A 397 -16.22 21.52 -7.86
C LYS A 397 -15.32 22.01 -6.69
N SER A 398 -14.82 23.22 -6.76
CA SER A 398 -14.13 23.92 -5.66
C SER A 398 -15.11 24.92 -5.05
N GLY A 399 -15.99 24.41 -4.21
CA GLY A 399 -16.93 25.16 -3.39
C GLY A 399 -17.09 24.44 -2.07
#